data_d6729133946e43133240ba93f1137dc1
#
_entry.id   d6729133946e43133240ba93f1137dc1
#
_cell.length_a   1.000
_cell.length_b   1.000
_cell.length_c   1.000
_cell.angle_alpha   90.00
_cell.angle_beta   90.00
_cell.angle_gamma   90.00
#
_symmetry.space_group_name_H-M   'P 1'
#
loop_
_entity.id
_entity.type
_entity.pdbx_description
1 polymer ?
#
loop_
_entity_poly.entity_id
_entity_poly.type
_entity_poly.pdbx_seq_one_letter_code
_entity_poly.pdbx_strand_id
1 'polypeptide(L)'
;MFDVKRVPINKDNISITRDISKCISCGTCKSVCKYSSCVYEKYEIKKEPVCINCGQCTLVCPTNSLHEVYDYIKLKKQIKQKNKIFIFQTAPAVRVALGEEFGLDAGFFVEGKMIKALRILGADYVFDTTFGADLTILEEASELLKRVKNNKLPLFTSCCPAWVKYVEIFKPELIPNLSTTKSPIGIQGAIIKDYFCSINNIKKENIVSIALTPCTAKKEEIKRNNDIDYVITTREFAIWLKEE
;
A
#
# COMPACT_ATOMS: atom_id res chain seq x y z
N MET A 1 31.69 1.96 18.36
CA MET A 1 30.56 2.11 17.42
C MET A 1 29.29 2.07 18.27
N PHE A 2 28.59 3.17 18.44
CA PHE A 2 27.35 3.20 19.21
C PHE A 2 26.33 2.32 18.54
N ASP A 3 25.86 1.28 19.22
CA ASP A 3 24.81 0.39 18.72
C ASP A 3 23.52 1.20 18.57
N VAL A 4 23.25 1.65 17.35
CA VAL A 4 22.06 2.43 17.04
C VAL A 4 20.87 1.52 17.20
N LYS A 5 20.13 1.67 18.30
CA LYS A 5 18.96 0.85 18.63
C LYS A 5 17.78 1.01 17.65
N ARG A 6 17.90 1.84 16.62
CA ARG A 6 16.85 2.20 15.66
C ARG A 6 17.06 1.50 14.33
N VAL A 7 15.96 1.12 13.63
CA VAL A 7 16.08 0.75 12.21
C VAL A 7 16.51 1.97 11.39
N PRO A 8 17.44 1.84 10.46
CA PRO A 8 17.74 2.89 9.52
C PRO A 8 16.55 3.04 8.55
N ILE A 9 16.10 4.27 8.32
CA ILE A 9 15.09 4.62 7.32
C ILE A 9 15.68 5.73 6.46
N ASN A 10 15.67 5.54 5.16
CA ASN A 10 16.11 6.57 4.22
C ASN A 10 15.16 7.77 4.33
N LYS A 11 15.69 8.99 4.22
CA LYS A 11 14.89 10.22 4.24
C LYS A 11 13.88 10.27 3.09
N ASP A 12 14.22 9.65 1.97
CA ASP A 12 13.39 9.59 0.76
C ASP A 12 12.47 8.36 0.72
N ASN A 13 12.33 7.66 1.86
CA ASN A 13 11.42 6.53 1.93
C ASN A 13 9.97 7.00 1.76
N ILE A 14 9.30 6.47 0.76
CA ILE A 14 7.96 6.93 0.35
C ILE A 14 6.82 6.36 1.19
N SER A 15 7.10 5.30 1.94
CA SER A 15 6.08 4.58 2.71
C SER A 15 6.11 4.92 4.18
N ILE A 16 7.32 5.16 4.73
CA ILE A 16 7.57 5.28 6.16
C ILE A 16 8.47 6.47 6.41
N THR A 17 8.15 7.26 7.42
CA THR A 17 8.97 8.37 7.88
C THR A 17 9.21 8.30 9.38
N ARG A 18 10.21 9.05 9.87
CA ARG A 18 10.54 9.16 11.28
C ARG A 18 10.63 10.59 11.74
N ASP A 19 9.84 10.92 12.75
CA ASP A 19 10.03 12.13 13.55
C ASP A 19 11.08 11.85 14.65
N ILE A 20 12.29 12.37 14.44
CA ILE A 20 13.42 12.18 15.36
C ILE A 20 13.13 12.79 16.73
N SER A 21 12.39 13.89 16.81
CA SER A 21 12.08 14.58 18.07
C SER A 21 11.28 13.71 19.05
N LYS A 22 10.47 12.79 18.52
CA LYS A 22 9.66 11.84 19.30
C LYS A 22 10.36 10.52 19.60
N CYS A 23 11.53 10.28 19.03
CA CYS A 23 12.19 8.98 19.12
C CYS A 23 12.93 8.80 20.45
N ILE A 24 12.46 7.90 21.29
CA ILE A 24 13.08 7.53 22.58
C ILE A 24 14.15 6.43 22.47
N SER A 25 14.49 5.97 21.27
CA SER A 25 15.50 4.94 21.01
C SER A 25 15.26 3.61 21.75
N CYS A 26 14.01 3.20 21.95
CA CYS A 26 13.65 1.98 22.70
C CYS A 26 14.05 0.66 22.00
N GLY A 27 14.32 0.67 20.68
CA GLY A 27 14.73 -0.52 19.94
C GLY A 27 13.60 -1.40 19.40
N THR A 28 12.34 -1.15 19.75
CA THR A 28 11.19 -1.97 19.36
C THR A 28 11.06 -2.10 17.83
N CYS A 29 11.29 -1.01 17.10
CA CYS A 29 11.28 -1.03 15.62
C CYS A 29 12.34 -1.98 15.03
N LYS A 30 13.52 -2.06 15.69
CA LYS A 30 14.60 -2.95 15.28
C LYS A 30 14.25 -4.41 15.58
N SER A 31 13.61 -4.66 16.72
CA SER A 31 13.15 -5.99 17.12
C SER A 31 12.10 -6.54 16.12
N VAL A 32 11.05 -5.79 15.82
CA VAL A 32 10.01 -6.26 14.86
C VAL A 32 10.56 -6.43 13.45
N CYS A 33 11.47 -5.56 13.02
CA CYS A 33 12.10 -5.70 11.71
C CYS A 33 12.95 -6.98 11.63
N LYS A 34 13.66 -7.33 12.70
CA LYS A 34 14.43 -8.58 12.79
C LYS A 34 13.54 -9.82 12.79
N TYR A 35 12.55 -9.86 13.66
CA TYR A 35 11.83 -11.10 13.97
C TYR A 35 10.56 -11.31 13.12
N SER A 36 9.92 -10.21 12.65
CA SER A 36 8.71 -10.31 11.82
C SER A 36 8.97 -10.09 10.33
N SER A 37 9.88 -9.15 9.99
CA SER A 37 10.19 -8.83 8.59
C SER A 37 11.46 -9.49 8.08
N CYS A 38 12.24 -10.13 8.93
CA CYS A 38 13.50 -10.86 8.64
C CYS A 38 14.56 -10.03 7.90
N VAL A 39 14.55 -8.69 8.06
CA VAL A 39 15.44 -7.76 7.35
C VAL A 39 16.64 -7.32 8.19
N TYR A 40 16.57 -7.46 9.52
CA TYR A 40 17.51 -6.85 10.47
C TYR A 40 18.99 -7.07 10.19
N GLU A 41 19.40 -8.28 9.79
CA GLU A 41 20.82 -8.64 9.63
C GLU A 41 21.44 -8.09 8.33
N LYS A 42 20.60 -7.53 7.44
CA LYS A 42 21.01 -7.04 6.13
C LYS A 42 20.57 -5.59 5.89
N TYR A 43 20.70 -4.74 6.92
CA TYR A 43 20.21 -3.36 6.88
C TYR A 43 20.91 -2.44 5.90
N GLU A 44 22.15 -2.76 5.56
CA GLU A 44 22.94 -1.93 4.67
C GLU A 44 23.49 -2.78 3.53
N ILE A 45 23.10 -2.45 2.33
CA ILE A 45 23.72 -2.93 1.10
C ILE A 45 24.42 -1.74 0.47
N LYS A 46 25.75 -1.82 0.30
CA LYS A 46 26.57 -0.71 -0.25
C LYS A 46 26.39 0.61 0.52
N LYS A 47 26.25 0.55 1.85
CA LYS A 47 26.01 1.69 2.77
C LYS A 47 24.63 2.35 2.65
N GLU A 48 23.71 1.78 1.87
CA GLU A 48 22.34 2.27 1.79
C GLU A 48 21.42 1.52 2.75
N PRO A 49 20.52 2.22 3.47
CA PRO A 49 19.54 1.57 4.33
C PRO A 49 18.62 0.65 3.53
N VAL A 50 18.43 -0.56 4.02
CA VAL A 50 17.53 -1.54 3.40
C VAL A 50 16.17 -1.51 4.10
N CYS A 51 15.11 -1.27 3.34
CA CYS A 51 13.74 -1.30 3.82
C CYS A 51 12.83 -1.90 2.75
N ILE A 52 12.01 -2.87 3.14
CA ILE A 52 11.00 -3.48 2.26
C ILE A 52 9.62 -2.79 2.34
N ASN A 53 9.54 -1.67 3.03
CA ASN A 53 8.36 -0.81 3.16
C ASN A 53 7.12 -1.48 3.82
N CYS A 54 7.31 -2.60 4.54
CA CYS A 54 6.22 -3.40 5.11
C CYS A 54 5.43 -2.71 6.23
N GLY A 55 5.92 -1.62 6.82
CA GLY A 55 5.22 -0.84 7.84
C GLY A 55 5.19 -1.44 9.25
N GLN A 56 5.72 -2.64 9.50
CA GLN A 56 5.66 -3.29 10.82
C GLN A 56 6.25 -2.43 11.94
N CYS A 57 7.30 -1.68 11.64
CA CYS A 57 7.95 -0.80 12.63
C CYS A 57 7.07 0.41 13.02
N THR A 58 6.11 0.82 12.19
CA THR A 58 5.17 1.91 12.52
C THR A 58 4.10 1.44 13.49
N LEU A 59 3.70 0.17 13.42
CA LEU A 59 2.69 -0.40 14.31
C LEU A 59 3.16 -0.50 15.76
N VAL A 60 4.45 -0.73 15.98
CA VAL A 60 5.03 -0.98 17.31
C VAL A 60 5.74 0.21 17.91
N CYS A 61 5.73 1.37 17.24
CA CYS A 61 6.41 2.56 17.75
C CYS A 61 5.60 3.21 18.88
N PRO A 62 6.02 3.16 20.15
CA PRO A 62 5.21 3.59 21.29
C PRO A 62 4.99 5.12 21.33
N THR A 63 5.84 5.88 20.65
CA THR A 63 5.76 7.34 20.60
C THR A 63 5.26 7.88 19.27
N ASN A 64 4.83 6.97 18.37
CA ASN A 64 4.47 7.32 16.99
C ASN A 64 5.57 8.14 16.26
N SER A 65 6.83 7.96 16.66
CA SER A 65 7.99 8.54 15.98
C SER A 65 8.13 7.99 14.55
N LEU A 66 7.89 6.68 14.38
CA LEU A 66 7.77 6.04 13.07
C LEU A 66 6.29 5.97 12.69
N HIS A 67 5.95 6.50 11.53
CA HIS A 67 4.61 6.48 10.98
C HIS A 67 4.66 6.41 9.45
N GLU A 68 3.52 6.26 8.80
CA GLU A 68 3.40 6.32 7.35
C GLU A 68 3.71 7.72 6.83
N VAL A 69 4.20 7.80 5.60
CA VAL A 69 4.20 9.07 4.85
C VAL A 69 2.75 9.44 4.56
N TYR A 70 2.30 10.61 4.98
CA TYR A 70 0.90 11.04 4.87
C TYR A 70 0.59 11.64 3.51
N ASP A 71 0.20 10.79 2.56
CA ASP A 71 -0.19 11.23 1.22
C ASP A 71 -1.59 11.87 1.18
N TYR A 72 -2.45 11.57 2.18
CA TYR A 72 -3.77 12.21 2.30
C TYR A 72 -3.68 13.74 2.36
N ILE A 73 -2.60 14.31 2.90
CA ILE A 73 -2.41 15.75 3.00
C ILE A 73 -2.33 16.40 1.61
N LYS A 74 -1.62 15.76 0.67
CA LYS A 74 -1.53 16.22 -0.72
C LYS A 74 -2.84 16.02 -1.44
N LEU A 75 -3.45 14.84 -1.27
CA LEU A 75 -4.73 14.49 -1.86
C LEU A 75 -5.84 15.45 -1.42
N LYS A 76 -5.96 15.75 -0.11
CA LYS A 76 -6.90 16.69 0.46
C LYS A 76 -6.82 18.08 -0.19
N LYS A 77 -5.59 18.57 -0.46
CA LYS A 77 -5.38 19.82 -1.17
C LYS A 77 -5.85 19.75 -2.62
N GLN A 78 -5.61 18.65 -3.31
CA GLN A 78 -5.97 18.46 -4.70
C GLN A 78 -7.48 18.30 -4.89
N ILE A 79 -8.16 17.58 -4.02
CA ILE A 79 -9.64 17.42 -4.05
C ILE A 79 -10.33 18.78 -3.91
N LYS A 80 -9.83 19.67 -3.07
CA LYS A 80 -10.38 21.03 -2.89
C LYS A 80 -10.33 21.88 -4.15
N GLN A 81 -9.44 21.59 -5.10
CA GLN A 81 -9.34 22.33 -6.38
C GLN A 81 -10.46 21.98 -7.36
N LYS A 82 -11.15 20.85 -7.20
CA LYS A 82 -12.29 20.38 -8.01
C LYS A 82 -12.06 20.42 -9.54
N ASN A 83 -10.82 20.25 -9.96
CA ASN A 83 -10.43 20.35 -11.38
C ASN A 83 -10.25 18.96 -12.04
N LYS A 84 -10.48 17.90 -11.29
CA LYS A 84 -10.35 16.50 -11.72
C LYS A 84 -11.46 15.64 -11.12
N ILE A 85 -11.60 14.43 -11.63
CA ILE A 85 -12.50 13.39 -11.14
C ILE A 85 -11.70 12.49 -10.18
N PHE A 86 -12.15 12.36 -8.96
CA PHE A 86 -11.49 11.57 -7.92
C PHE A 86 -12.15 10.21 -7.78
N ILE A 87 -11.42 9.15 -8.11
CA ILE A 87 -11.91 7.79 -8.12
C ILE A 87 -11.16 6.97 -7.08
N PHE A 88 -11.88 6.53 -6.06
CA PHE A 88 -11.35 5.67 -5.02
C PHE A 88 -11.63 4.20 -5.31
N GLN A 89 -10.66 3.35 -5.01
CA GLN A 89 -10.85 1.92 -4.84
C GLN A 89 -10.53 1.53 -3.40
N THR A 90 -11.34 0.67 -2.80
CA THR A 90 -11.22 0.31 -1.39
C THR A 90 -10.89 -1.16 -1.22
N ALA A 91 -9.78 -1.46 -0.51
CA ALA A 91 -9.44 -2.85 -0.18
C ALA A 91 -10.42 -3.44 0.85
N PRO A 92 -10.78 -4.74 0.75
CA PRO A 92 -11.75 -5.38 1.64
C PRO A 92 -11.45 -5.23 3.12
N ALA A 93 -10.19 -5.28 3.52
CA ALA A 93 -9.79 -5.16 4.92
C ALA A 93 -10.10 -3.79 5.54
N VAL A 94 -10.20 -2.72 4.73
CA VAL A 94 -10.47 -1.37 5.26
C VAL A 94 -11.86 -1.29 5.89
N ARG A 95 -12.88 -1.92 5.27
CA ARG A 95 -14.27 -1.88 5.74
C ARG A 95 -14.52 -2.63 7.05
N VAL A 96 -13.57 -3.47 7.48
CA VAL A 96 -13.63 -4.18 8.78
C VAL A 96 -12.60 -3.66 9.79
N ALA A 97 -11.60 -2.88 9.37
CA ALA A 97 -10.59 -2.31 10.26
C ALA A 97 -10.87 -0.84 10.62
N LEU A 98 -11.54 -0.08 9.75
CA LEU A 98 -11.77 1.35 9.96
C LEU A 98 -12.60 1.64 11.21
N GLY A 99 -13.55 0.77 11.56
CA GLY A 99 -14.40 0.92 12.72
C GLY A 99 -13.63 0.98 14.04
N GLU A 100 -12.55 0.23 14.15
CA GLU A 100 -11.69 0.18 15.34
C GLU A 100 -11.07 1.55 15.66
N GLU A 101 -10.73 2.32 14.64
CA GLU A 101 -10.19 3.69 14.78
C GLU A 101 -11.20 4.69 15.38
N PHE A 102 -12.47 4.31 15.43
CA PHE A 102 -13.60 5.07 15.99
C PHE A 102 -14.26 4.38 17.17
N GLY A 103 -13.59 3.43 17.82
CA GLY A 103 -14.04 2.76 19.03
C GLY A 103 -15.12 1.70 18.82
N LEU A 104 -15.32 1.20 17.59
CA LEU A 104 -16.16 0.04 17.35
C LEU A 104 -15.38 -1.26 17.60
N ASP A 105 -16.10 -2.34 17.83
CA ASP A 105 -15.50 -3.66 18.03
C ASP A 105 -14.65 -4.09 16.84
N ALA A 106 -13.61 -4.89 17.10
CA ALA A 106 -12.73 -5.43 16.09
C ALA A 106 -13.53 -6.21 15.04
N GLY A 107 -13.26 -5.93 13.76
CA GLY A 107 -13.95 -6.55 12.64
C GLY A 107 -15.35 -6.02 12.35
N PHE A 108 -15.81 -4.97 13.03
CA PHE A 108 -17.13 -4.39 12.76
C PHE A 108 -17.20 -3.84 11.32
N PHE A 109 -18.22 -4.28 10.58
CA PHE A 109 -18.37 -3.96 9.15
C PHE A 109 -18.95 -2.56 8.93
N VAL A 110 -18.15 -1.65 8.36
CA VAL A 110 -18.50 -0.22 8.20
C VAL A 110 -18.54 0.24 6.73
N GLU A 111 -18.70 -0.65 5.76
CA GLU A 111 -18.61 -0.33 4.32
C GLU A 111 -19.48 0.87 3.92
N GLY A 112 -20.76 0.86 4.24
CA GLY A 112 -21.67 1.97 3.88
C GLY A 112 -21.26 3.30 4.50
N LYS A 113 -20.76 3.30 5.76
CA LYS A 113 -20.25 4.50 6.43
C LYS A 113 -18.95 4.97 5.75
N MET A 114 -18.06 4.06 5.41
CA MET A 114 -16.81 4.34 4.71
C MET A 114 -17.06 4.98 3.32
N ILE A 115 -17.96 4.40 2.52
CA ILE A 115 -18.31 4.93 1.20
C ILE A 115 -18.92 6.32 1.32
N LYS A 116 -19.84 6.53 2.28
CA LYS A 116 -20.44 7.84 2.53
C LYS A 116 -19.39 8.87 2.92
N ALA A 117 -18.47 8.50 3.80
CA ALA A 117 -17.38 9.38 4.23
C ALA A 117 -16.48 9.77 3.03
N LEU A 118 -16.10 8.83 2.19
CA LEU A 118 -15.31 9.12 0.97
C LEU A 118 -16.03 10.10 0.03
N ARG A 119 -17.35 9.92 -0.16
CA ARG A 119 -18.15 10.84 -0.99
C ARG A 119 -18.23 12.24 -0.38
N ILE A 120 -18.37 12.36 0.94
CA ILE A 120 -18.33 13.65 1.64
C ILE A 120 -16.98 14.35 1.47
N LEU A 121 -15.89 13.58 1.51
CA LEU A 121 -14.54 14.11 1.30
C LEU A 121 -14.24 14.49 -0.16
N GLY A 122 -15.13 14.16 -1.11
CA GLY A 122 -15.02 14.57 -2.51
C GLY A 122 -14.70 13.45 -3.49
N ALA A 123 -14.93 12.18 -3.13
CA ALA A 123 -14.88 11.10 -4.10
C ALA A 123 -16.07 11.16 -5.07
N ASP A 124 -15.79 11.24 -6.37
CA ASP A 124 -16.81 11.16 -7.42
C ASP A 124 -17.28 9.71 -7.61
N TYR A 125 -16.33 8.76 -7.57
CA TYR A 125 -16.62 7.33 -7.67
C TYR A 125 -15.87 6.56 -6.60
N VAL A 126 -16.50 5.49 -6.10
CA VAL A 126 -15.91 4.54 -5.15
C VAL A 126 -16.15 3.13 -5.64
N PHE A 127 -15.07 2.41 -5.91
CA PHE A 127 -15.08 1.02 -6.36
C PHE A 127 -14.56 0.08 -5.29
N ASP A 128 -14.97 -1.18 -5.35
CA ASP A 128 -14.43 -2.25 -4.52
C ASP A 128 -13.25 -2.93 -5.25
N THR A 129 -12.12 -3.03 -4.59
CA THR A 129 -10.92 -3.71 -5.12
C THR A 129 -11.13 -5.23 -5.32
N THR A 130 -12.21 -5.82 -4.77
CA THR A 130 -12.55 -7.23 -5.00
C THR A 130 -12.72 -7.55 -6.47
N PHE A 131 -13.25 -6.64 -7.27
CA PHE A 131 -13.33 -6.82 -8.71
C PHE A 131 -11.94 -6.99 -9.36
N GLY A 132 -10.97 -6.17 -8.96
CA GLY A 132 -9.58 -6.34 -9.39
C GLY A 132 -8.96 -7.65 -8.89
N ALA A 133 -9.38 -8.13 -7.70
CA ALA A 133 -8.94 -9.41 -7.16
C ALA A 133 -9.47 -10.60 -7.96
N ASP A 134 -10.73 -10.57 -8.41
CA ASP A 134 -11.30 -11.61 -9.27
C ASP A 134 -10.54 -11.73 -10.59
N LEU A 135 -10.17 -10.60 -11.18
CA LEU A 135 -9.35 -10.60 -12.40
C LEU A 135 -7.91 -11.06 -12.12
N THR A 136 -7.34 -10.73 -10.96
CA THR A 136 -6.02 -11.25 -10.56
C THR A 136 -6.04 -12.78 -10.50
N ILE A 137 -7.12 -13.39 -9.96
CA ILE A 137 -7.27 -14.84 -9.90
C ILE A 137 -7.26 -15.45 -11.31
N LEU A 138 -7.99 -14.87 -12.25
CA LEU A 138 -8.06 -15.37 -13.63
C LEU A 138 -6.69 -15.29 -14.32
N GLU A 139 -5.99 -14.20 -14.18
CA GLU A 139 -4.67 -14.00 -14.77
C GLU A 139 -3.60 -14.91 -14.14
N GLU A 140 -3.53 -14.97 -12.80
CA GLU A 140 -2.56 -15.85 -12.11
C GLU A 140 -2.85 -17.34 -12.34
N ALA A 141 -4.12 -17.76 -12.39
CA ALA A 141 -4.48 -19.14 -12.72
C ALA A 141 -4.04 -19.49 -14.14
N SER A 142 -4.25 -18.58 -15.10
CA SER A 142 -3.79 -18.76 -16.48
C SER A 142 -2.27 -18.85 -16.58
N GLU A 143 -1.55 -18.01 -15.84
CA GLU A 143 -0.09 -18.07 -15.74
C GLU A 143 0.37 -19.39 -15.11
N LEU A 144 -0.26 -19.82 -14.01
CA LEU A 144 0.09 -21.09 -13.34
C LEU A 144 -0.06 -22.29 -14.29
N LEU A 145 -1.17 -22.38 -15.02
CA LEU A 145 -1.39 -23.45 -15.99
C LEU A 145 -0.31 -23.49 -17.08
N LYS A 146 0.09 -22.32 -17.59
CA LYS A 146 1.18 -22.21 -18.56
C LYS A 146 2.52 -22.65 -17.96
N ARG A 147 2.81 -22.26 -16.70
CA ARG A 147 4.05 -22.63 -16.01
C ARG A 147 4.12 -24.14 -15.70
N VAL A 148 3.00 -24.74 -15.29
CA VAL A 148 2.90 -26.21 -15.09
C VAL A 148 3.23 -26.95 -16.37
N LYS A 149 2.61 -26.56 -17.51
CA LYS A 149 2.88 -27.19 -18.82
C LYS A 149 4.34 -27.07 -19.26
N ASN A 150 5.03 -26.03 -18.85
CA ASN A 150 6.40 -25.73 -19.23
C ASN A 150 7.45 -26.11 -18.16
N ASN A 151 7.05 -26.81 -17.11
CA ASN A 151 7.90 -27.20 -15.95
C ASN A 151 8.63 -25.99 -15.31
N LYS A 152 7.98 -24.79 -15.23
CA LYS A 152 8.52 -23.55 -14.68
C LYS A 152 7.91 -23.26 -13.29
N LEU A 153 8.10 -24.18 -12.37
CA LEU A 153 7.63 -24.05 -10.98
C LEU A 153 8.82 -23.88 -10.01
N PRO A 154 8.60 -23.37 -8.79
CA PRO A 154 7.31 -22.86 -8.25
C PRO A 154 6.90 -21.51 -8.86
N LEU A 155 5.61 -21.17 -8.73
CA LEU A 155 5.08 -19.83 -8.96
C LEU A 155 4.79 -19.17 -7.61
N PHE A 156 5.33 -17.98 -7.36
CA PHE A 156 5.03 -17.15 -6.21
C PHE A 156 4.18 -15.95 -6.64
N THR A 157 3.09 -15.68 -5.92
CA THR A 157 2.26 -14.50 -6.19
C THR A 157 3.02 -13.21 -5.91
N SER A 158 2.73 -12.13 -6.64
CA SER A 158 3.41 -10.83 -6.55
C SER A 158 2.52 -9.69 -6.03
N CYS A 159 1.35 -10.02 -5.49
CA CYS A 159 0.42 -9.01 -4.98
C CYS A 159 0.92 -8.27 -3.72
N CYS A 160 1.93 -8.80 -3.02
CA CYS A 160 2.57 -8.14 -1.86
C CYS A 160 3.84 -7.41 -2.29
N PRO A 161 3.87 -6.07 -2.36
CA PRO A 161 5.07 -5.34 -2.81
C PRO A 161 6.24 -5.45 -1.83
N ALA A 162 5.98 -5.67 -0.54
CA ALA A 162 7.05 -5.93 0.44
C ALA A 162 7.75 -7.27 0.17
N TRP A 163 6.98 -8.31 -0.20
CA TRP A 163 7.52 -9.60 -0.63
C TRP A 163 8.34 -9.48 -1.91
N VAL A 164 7.80 -8.83 -2.92
CA VAL A 164 8.50 -8.59 -4.20
C VAL A 164 9.83 -7.89 -3.93
N LYS A 165 9.81 -6.81 -3.15
CA LYS A 165 11.04 -6.07 -2.79
C LYS A 165 12.01 -6.91 -1.96
N TYR A 166 11.50 -7.77 -1.08
CA TYR A 166 12.34 -8.72 -0.33
C TYR A 166 13.06 -9.69 -1.28
N VAL A 167 12.35 -10.25 -2.24
CA VAL A 167 12.93 -11.15 -3.26
C VAL A 167 13.98 -10.41 -4.07
N GLU A 168 13.68 -9.24 -4.59
CA GLU A 168 14.63 -8.43 -5.39
C GLU A 168 15.94 -8.15 -4.64
N ILE A 169 15.88 -7.93 -3.32
CA ILE A 169 17.06 -7.56 -2.53
C ILE A 169 17.82 -8.78 -2.01
N PHE A 170 17.11 -9.80 -1.51
CA PHE A 170 17.71 -10.88 -0.73
C PHE A 170 17.69 -12.24 -1.42
N LYS A 171 16.85 -12.41 -2.44
CA LYS A 171 16.60 -13.67 -3.15
C LYS A 171 16.43 -13.47 -4.65
N PRO A 172 17.36 -12.75 -5.32
CA PRO A 172 17.21 -12.41 -6.74
C PRO A 172 17.07 -13.64 -7.63
N GLU A 173 17.57 -14.80 -7.19
CA GLU A 173 17.40 -16.09 -7.85
C GLU A 173 15.93 -16.53 -7.99
N LEU A 174 15.03 -15.99 -7.16
CA LEU A 174 13.59 -16.28 -7.20
C LEU A 174 12.77 -15.31 -8.06
N ILE A 175 13.38 -14.27 -8.60
CA ILE A 175 12.67 -13.29 -9.48
C ILE A 175 11.96 -13.99 -10.65
N PRO A 176 12.56 -14.98 -11.35
CA PRO A 176 11.87 -15.69 -12.44
C PRO A 176 10.64 -16.48 -11.98
N ASN A 177 10.53 -16.75 -10.69
CA ASN A 177 9.42 -17.48 -10.10
C ASN A 177 8.27 -16.58 -9.62
N LEU A 178 8.48 -15.25 -9.59
CA LEU A 178 7.40 -14.32 -9.26
C LEU A 178 6.35 -14.30 -10.39
N SER A 179 5.08 -14.18 -10.01
CA SER A 179 4.00 -13.90 -10.96
C SER A 179 4.22 -12.58 -11.67
N THR A 180 3.93 -12.55 -12.96
CA THR A 180 3.97 -11.33 -13.78
C THR A 180 2.67 -10.53 -13.69
N THR A 181 1.65 -11.06 -13.02
CA THR A 181 0.34 -10.43 -12.86
C THR A 181 0.44 -9.26 -11.89
N LYS A 182 -0.19 -8.13 -12.25
CA LYS A 182 -0.35 -6.99 -11.35
C LYS A 182 -1.17 -7.38 -10.13
N SER A 183 -0.94 -6.68 -9.02
CA SER A 183 -1.77 -6.86 -7.82
C SER A 183 -3.23 -6.43 -8.06
N PRO A 184 -4.18 -6.85 -7.21
CA PRO A 184 -5.58 -6.41 -7.31
C PRO A 184 -5.77 -4.91 -7.43
N ILE A 185 -5.03 -4.10 -6.66
CA ILE A 185 -5.12 -2.64 -6.78
C ILE A 185 -4.53 -2.13 -8.11
N GLY A 186 -3.47 -2.77 -8.61
CA GLY A 186 -2.87 -2.43 -9.90
C GLY A 186 -3.80 -2.75 -11.08
N ILE A 187 -4.43 -3.94 -11.06
CA ILE A 187 -5.43 -4.33 -12.07
C ILE A 187 -6.63 -3.38 -12.03
N GLN A 188 -7.18 -3.14 -10.83
CA GLN A 188 -8.31 -2.22 -10.68
C GLN A 188 -7.97 -0.80 -11.15
N GLY A 189 -6.76 -0.31 -10.86
CA GLY A 189 -6.28 0.98 -11.32
C GLY A 189 -6.20 1.07 -12.85
N ALA A 190 -5.67 0.03 -13.50
CA ALA A 190 -5.63 -0.06 -14.96
C ALA A 190 -7.05 -0.05 -15.56
N ILE A 191 -7.99 -0.81 -14.99
CA ILE A 191 -9.38 -0.83 -15.44
C ILE A 191 -10.03 0.54 -15.27
N ILE A 192 -9.78 1.23 -14.17
CA ILE A 192 -10.28 2.60 -13.96
C ILE A 192 -9.72 3.52 -15.05
N LYS A 193 -8.42 3.51 -15.31
CA LYS A 193 -7.78 4.41 -16.26
C LYS A 193 -8.06 4.05 -17.72
N ASP A 194 -8.20 2.76 -18.05
CA ASP A 194 -8.36 2.32 -19.43
C ASP A 194 -9.84 2.10 -19.78
N TYR A 195 -10.49 1.15 -19.11
CA TYR A 195 -11.83 0.74 -19.46
C TYR A 195 -12.90 1.73 -19.00
N PHE A 196 -12.93 2.09 -17.71
CA PHE A 196 -13.93 3.01 -17.17
C PHE A 196 -13.85 4.40 -17.83
N CYS A 197 -12.65 4.92 -18.07
CA CYS A 197 -12.48 6.17 -18.79
C CYS A 197 -13.00 6.09 -20.22
N SER A 198 -12.72 4.99 -20.93
CA SER A 198 -13.16 4.79 -22.31
C SER A 198 -14.68 4.76 -22.44
N ILE A 199 -15.37 3.98 -21.61
CA ILE A 199 -16.85 3.84 -21.70
C ILE A 199 -17.60 5.09 -21.26
N ASN A 200 -16.98 5.94 -20.43
CA ASN A 200 -17.59 7.18 -19.95
C ASN A 200 -17.09 8.43 -20.72
N ASN A 201 -16.28 8.26 -21.76
CA ASN A 201 -15.68 9.36 -22.52
C ASN A 201 -14.88 10.35 -21.64
N ILE A 202 -14.20 9.84 -20.62
CA ILE A 202 -13.37 10.62 -19.71
C ILE A 202 -11.91 10.49 -20.17
N LYS A 203 -11.20 11.62 -20.27
CA LYS A 203 -9.77 11.61 -20.53
C LYS A 203 -8.99 11.16 -19.28
N LYS A 204 -8.00 10.27 -19.45
CA LYS A 204 -7.21 9.71 -18.33
C LYS A 204 -6.52 10.79 -17.49
N GLU A 205 -6.06 11.87 -18.12
CA GLU A 205 -5.45 13.00 -17.45
C GLU A 205 -6.41 13.79 -16.54
N ASN A 206 -7.71 13.62 -16.71
CA ASN A 206 -8.73 14.29 -15.90
C ASN A 206 -9.13 13.50 -14.65
N ILE A 207 -8.60 12.29 -14.45
CA ILE A 207 -8.87 11.51 -13.25
C ILE A 207 -7.67 11.51 -12.30
N VAL A 208 -7.98 11.29 -11.03
CA VAL A 208 -7.05 10.90 -9.98
C VAL A 208 -7.52 9.56 -9.42
N SER A 209 -6.72 8.53 -9.60
CA SER A 209 -7.01 7.18 -9.09
C SER A 209 -6.37 6.99 -7.72
N ILE A 210 -7.16 6.64 -6.72
CA ILE A 210 -6.72 6.52 -5.33
C ILE A 210 -7.02 5.12 -4.81
N ALA A 211 -6.02 4.45 -4.23
CA ALA A 211 -6.21 3.20 -3.52
C ALA A 211 -6.25 3.43 -2.00
N LEU A 212 -7.35 3.08 -1.37
CA LEU A 212 -7.50 3.01 0.08
C LEU A 212 -7.24 1.57 0.53
N THR A 213 -6.14 1.35 1.27
CA THR A 213 -5.63 0.01 1.60
C THR A 213 -4.96 -0.02 2.97
N PRO A 214 -4.90 -1.15 3.69
CA PRO A 214 -4.20 -1.22 4.98
C PRO A 214 -2.67 -1.32 4.86
N CYS A 215 -2.12 -1.35 3.63
CA CYS A 215 -0.72 -1.72 3.38
C CYS A 215 0.15 -0.53 2.98
N THR A 216 1.15 -0.19 3.81
CA THR A 216 2.12 0.89 3.53
C THR A 216 3.01 0.59 2.31
N ALA A 217 3.32 -0.70 2.06
CA ALA A 217 4.17 -1.09 0.93
C ALA A 217 3.52 -0.82 -0.43
N LYS A 218 2.19 -0.65 -0.49
CA LYS A 218 1.47 -0.26 -1.70
C LYS A 218 1.88 1.13 -2.22
N LYS A 219 2.40 2.00 -1.35
CA LYS A 219 3.00 3.28 -1.76
C LYS A 219 4.25 3.10 -2.63
N GLU A 220 5.00 2.01 -2.45
CA GLU A 220 6.14 1.65 -3.31
C GLU A 220 5.67 1.08 -4.64
N GLU A 221 4.62 0.27 -4.62
CA GLU A 221 4.09 -0.39 -5.82
C GLU A 221 3.63 0.61 -6.89
N ILE A 222 2.96 1.70 -6.47
CA ILE A 222 2.47 2.70 -7.43
C ILE A 222 3.57 3.43 -8.20
N LYS A 223 4.80 3.46 -7.67
CA LYS A 223 5.95 4.00 -8.42
C LYS A 223 6.35 3.14 -9.62
N ARG A 224 5.98 1.86 -9.60
CA ARG A 224 6.27 0.92 -10.67
C ARG A 224 5.19 0.92 -11.77
N ASN A 225 4.01 1.45 -11.45
CA ASN A 225 2.84 1.46 -12.31
C ASN A 225 2.19 2.85 -12.29
N ASN A 226 1.80 3.36 -13.44
CA ASN A 226 1.10 4.64 -13.56
C ASN A 226 -0.44 4.50 -13.43
N ASP A 227 -0.92 3.38 -12.90
CA ASP A 227 -2.35 3.06 -12.83
C ASP A 227 -3.04 3.73 -11.62
N ILE A 228 -2.25 4.09 -10.60
CA ILE A 228 -2.74 4.67 -9.34
C ILE A 228 -1.90 5.91 -9.04
N ASP A 229 -2.56 7.00 -8.65
CA ASP A 229 -1.90 8.27 -8.36
C ASP A 229 -1.57 8.43 -6.86
N TYR A 230 -2.43 7.90 -5.98
CA TYR A 230 -2.26 7.93 -4.52
C TYR A 230 -2.59 6.60 -3.86
N VAL A 231 -1.84 6.30 -2.81
CA VAL A 231 -2.19 5.24 -1.84
C VAL A 231 -2.40 5.88 -0.48
N ILE A 232 -3.60 5.69 0.08
CA ILE A 232 -3.96 6.13 1.43
C ILE A 232 -4.14 4.90 2.30
N THR A 233 -3.48 4.88 3.47
CA THR A 233 -3.67 3.78 4.42
C THR A 233 -4.96 3.97 5.23
N THR A 234 -5.44 2.88 5.85
CA THR A 234 -6.60 2.93 6.76
C THR A 234 -6.38 3.97 7.86
N ARG A 235 -5.17 4.04 8.43
CA ARG A 235 -4.82 5.00 9.49
C ARG A 235 -4.77 6.44 8.98
N GLU A 236 -4.20 6.66 7.79
CA GLU A 236 -4.25 8.00 7.15
C GLU A 236 -5.69 8.45 6.92
N PHE A 237 -6.55 7.55 6.45
CA PHE A 237 -7.95 7.85 6.22
C PHE A 237 -8.69 8.17 7.53
N ALA A 238 -8.43 7.41 8.60
CA ALA A 238 -8.99 7.68 9.91
C ALA A 238 -8.54 9.05 10.49
N ILE A 239 -7.25 9.40 10.31
CA ILE A 239 -6.74 10.72 10.70
C ILE A 239 -7.45 11.80 9.91
N TRP A 240 -7.55 11.65 8.60
CA TRP A 240 -8.25 12.61 7.74
C TRP A 240 -9.72 12.83 8.15
N LEU A 241 -10.44 11.73 8.45
CA LEU A 241 -11.83 11.83 8.94
C LEU A 241 -11.96 12.51 10.29
N LYS A 242 -10.97 12.38 11.17
CA LYS A 242 -10.94 13.06 12.49
C LYS A 242 -10.63 14.56 12.38
N GLU A 243 -10.03 14.99 11.26
CA GLU A 243 -9.71 16.39 10.99
C GLU A 243 -10.85 17.18 10.34
N GLU A 244 -11.85 16.52 9.75
CA GLU A 244 -13.01 17.16 9.06
C GLU A 244 -14.27 17.14 9.94
#